data_6f30597617194869e94914da96b783ed
#
_entry.id   6f30597617194869e94914da96b783ed
#
_cell.length_a   1.000
_cell.length_b   1.000
_cell.length_c   1.000
_cell.angle_alpha   90.00
_cell.angle_beta   90.00
_cell.angle_gamma   90.00
#
_symmetry.space_group_name_H-M   'P 1'
#
loop_
_entity.id
_entity.type
_entity.pdbx_description
1 polymer ?
#
loop_
_entity_poly.entity_id
_entity_poly.type
_entity_poly.pdbx_seq_one_letter_code
_entity_poly.pdbx_strand_id
1 'polypeptide(L)'
;MGRMLEKGITVGLGTDGASSNNNLDIFEEMRLTALIHKANTLDPLVIPAETAINLLTEGGAKCLGYTDVGKLEAGYKADITLVDREGLHWYPKNDTLSLLAYSANSMDVDTVFVNGKMLLHNKEFTTLDVE
;
A
#
# COMPACT_ATOMS: atom_id res chain seq x y z
N MET A 1 -1.95 -6.80 -15.80
CA MET A 1 -2.90 -6.49 -14.71
C MET A 1 -4.16 -5.79 -15.23
N GLY A 2 -4.12 -4.69 -15.99
CA GLY A 2 -5.32 -3.98 -16.49
C GLY A 2 -6.41 -4.91 -17.03
N ARG A 3 -6.08 -5.80 -17.98
CA ARG A 3 -7.03 -6.79 -18.52
C ARG A 3 -7.62 -7.77 -17.51
N MET A 4 -6.97 -8.00 -16.37
CA MET A 4 -7.52 -8.84 -15.29
C MET A 4 -8.60 -8.06 -14.54
N LEU A 5 -8.34 -6.79 -14.25
CA LEU A 5 -9.31 -5.90 -13.59
C LEU A 5 -10.55 -5.66 -14.47
N GLU A 6 -10.37 -5.45 -15.77
CA GLU A 6 -11.47 -5.31 -16.75
C GLU A 6 -12.38 -6.55 -16.78
N LYS A 7 -11.82 -7.74 -16.51
CA LYS A 7 -12.56 -9.00 -16.41
C LYS A 7 -13.15 -9.27 -15.02
N GLY A 8 -13.04 -8.33 -14.08
CA GLY A 8 -13.54 -8.48 -12.73
C GLY A 8 -12.74 -9.48 -11.87
N ILE A 9 -11.51 -9.81 -12.27
CA ILE A 9 -10.64 -10.70 -11.48
C ILE A 9 -10.13 -9.92 -10.27
N THR A 10 -10.28 -10.49 -9.08
CA THR A 10 -9.71 -9.93 -7.86
C THR A 10 -8.18 -10.03 -7.90
N VAL A 11 -7.51 -8.92 -7.66
CA VAL A 11 -6.05 -8.82 -7.67
C VAL A 11 -5.62 -8.08 -6.40
N GLY A 12 -4.59 -8.59 -5.73
CA GLY A 12 -3.90 -7.93 -4.62
C GLY A 12 -2.42 -7.79 -4.92
N LEU A 13 -1.72 -6.94 -4.19
CA LEU A 13 -0.28 -6.77 -4.25
C LEU A 13 0.40 -7.49 -3.08
N GLY A 14 1.62 -7.95 -3.31
CA GLY A 14 2.48 -8.55 -2.30
C GLY A 14 3.94 -8.44 -2.71
N THR A 15 4.83 -8.45 -1.74
CA THR A 15 6.28 -8.34 -1.92
C THR A 15 6.94 -9.67 -2.29
N ASP A 16 6.18 -10.78 -2.26
CA ASP A 16 6.74 -12.13 -2.25
C ASP A 16 7.62 -12.36 -0.98
N GLY A 17 8.37 -13.45 -0.94
CA GLY A 17 9.26 -13.77 0.17
C GLY A 17 10.62 -13.09 0.06
N ALA A 18 11.31 -12.90 1.20
CA ALA A 18 12.62 -12.27 1.26
C ALA A 18 13.72 -13.00 0.45
N SER A 19 13.51 -14.28 0.11
CA SER A 19 14.43 -15.05 -0.73
C SER A 19 14.34 -14.70 -2.21
N SER A 20 13.23 -14.17 -2.68
CA SER A 20 13.00 -13.75 -4.07
C SER A 20 12.95 -12.23 -4.23
N ASN A 21 12.56 -11.52 -3.19
CA ASN A 21 12.58 -10.05 -3.14
C ASN A 21 13.30 -9.61 -1.86
N ASN A 22 14.49 -9.06 -1.99
CA ASN A 22 15.30 -8.60 -0.86
C ASN A 22 14.71 -7.38 -0.15
N ASN A 23 13.84 -6.64 -0.83
CA ASN A 23 13.16 -5.46 -0.32
C ASN A 23 11.68 -5.78 -0.10
N LEU A 24 11.24 -5.80 1.18
CA LEU A 24 9.85 -6.04 1.55
C LEU A 24 9.03 -4.75 1.64
N ASP A 25 9.36 -3.74 0.83
CA ASP A 25 8.65 -2.46 0.78
C ASP A 25 7.41 -2.54 -0.11
N ILE A 26 6.24 -2.65 0.51
CA ILE A 26 4.95 -2.73 -0.20
C ILE A 26 4.60 -1.42 -0.94
N PHE A 27 5.12 -0.26 -0.53
CA PHE A 27 4.96 1.00 -1.28
C PHE A 27 5.72 0.95 -2.59
N GLU A 28 6.90 0.30 -2.62
CA GLU A 28 7.65 0.08 -3.85
C GLU A 28 6.87 -0.81 -4.81
N GLU A 29 6.28 -1.90 -4.34
CA GLU A 29 5.44 -2.78 -5.17
C GLU A 29 4.22 -2.04 -5.75
N MET A 30 3.59 -1.19 -4.98
CA MET A 30 2.49 -0.33 -5.42
C MET A 30 2.95 0.63 -6.53
N ARG A 31 4.09 1.29 -6.34
CA ARG A 31 4.69 2.21 -7.31
C ARG A 31 5.07 1.49 -8.60
N LEU A 32 5.78 0.36 -8.50
CA LEU A 32 6.18 -0.46 -9.63
C LEU A 32 4.96 -0.93 -10.42
N THR A 33 3.91 -1.39 -9.75
CA THR A 33 2.66 -1.79 -10.38
C THR A 33 2.08 -0.66 -11.23
N ALA A 34 1.97 0.54 -10.68
CA ALA A 34 1.45 1.69 -11.41
C ALA A 34 2.34 2.07 -12.62
N LEU A 35 3.66 2.06 -12.47
CA LEU A 35 4.60 2.52 -13.50
C LEU A 35 4.81 1.50 -14.62
N ILE A 36 5.04 0.23 -14.30
CA ILE A 36 5.35 -0.83 -15.28
C ILE A 36 4.19 -1.02 -16.26
N HIS A 37 2.96 -0.98 -15.75
CA HIS A 37 1.79 -1.16 -16.62
C HIS A 37 1.59 0.00 -17.58
N LYS A 38 1.83 1.25 -17.14
CA LYS A 38 1.81 2.43 -18.01
C LYS A 38 2.88 2.33 -19.11
N ALA A 39 4.10 1.94 -18.74
CA ALA A 39 5.18 1.76 -19.71
C ALA A 39 4.90 0.67 -20.73
N ASN A 40 4.35 -0.47 -20.27
CA ASN A 40 4.08 -1.61 -21.15
C ASN A 40 2.90 -1.40 -22.10
N THR A 41 1.89 -0.61 -21.71
CA THR A 41 0.69 -0.34 -22.52
C THR A 41 0.81 0.96 -23.31
N LEU A 42 1.79 1.81 -23.02
CA LEU A 42 1.92 3.18 -23.52
C LEU A 42 0.66 4.03 -23.22
N ASP A 43 -0.04 3.68 -22.15
CA ASP A 43 -1.23 4.38 -21.68
C ASP A 43 -0.98 4.94 -20.27
N PRO A 44 -0.92 6.27 -20.09
CA PRO A 44 -0.68 6.88 -18.78
C PRO A 44 -1.86 6.72 -17.81
N LEU A 45 -3.04 6.31 -18.29
CA LEU A 45 -4.25 6.17 -17.48
C LEU A 45 -4.46 4.75 -16.93
N VAL A 46 -3.70 3.76 -17.41
CA VAL A 46 -3.79 2.40 -16.87
C VAL A 46 -3.24 2.36 -15.43
N ILE A 47 -3.93 1.71 -14.52
CA ILE A 47 -3.59 1.61 -13.09
C ILE A 47 -3.26 3.01 -12.50
N PRO A 48 -4.24 3.92 -12.38
CA PRO A 48 -4.04 5.19 -11.68
C PRO A 48 -3.73 4.97 -10.20
N ALA A 49 -3.26 6.01 -9.50
CA ALA A 49 -2.85 5.95 -8.10
C ALA A 49 -3.91 5.30 -7.19
N GLU A 50 -5.16 5.71 -7.30
CA GLU A 50 -6.28 5.16 -6.54
C GLU A 50 -6.44 3.64 -6.77
N THR A 51 -6.34 3.18 -8.02
CA THR A 51 -6.39 1.76 -8.34
C THR A 51 -5.21 1.01 -7.69
N ALA A 52 -3.99 1.55 -7.76
CA ALA A 52 -2.83 0.92 -7.13
C ALA A 52 -2.98 0.79 -5.60
N ILE A 53 -3.51 1.83 -4.94
CA ILE A 53 -3.81 1.82 -3.51
C ILE A 53 -4.91 0.77 -3.21
N ASN A 54 -5.97 0.71 -4.01
CA ASN A 54 -7.04 -0.27 -3.82
C ASN A 54 -6.57 -1.72 -4.00
N LEU A 55 -5.62 -1.98 -4.91
CA LEU A 55 -5.00 -3.30 -5.05
C LEU A 55 -4.21 -3.70 -3.81
N LEU A 56 -3.57 -2.73 -3.14
CA LEU A 56 -2.83 -2.94 -1.91
C LEU A 56 -3.76 -3.21 -0.72
N THR A 57 -4.87 -2.50 -0.61
CA THR A 57 -5.79 -2.51 0.54
C THR A 57 -6.95 -3.50 0.34
N GLU A 58 -8.05 -3.07 -0.28
CA GLU A 58 -9.23 -3.91 -0.50
C GLU A 58 -8.94 -5.14 -1.39
N GLY A 59 -8.13 -4.98 -2.41
CA GLY A 59 -7.72 -6.06 -3.30
C GLY A 59 -6.98 -7.15 -2.54
N GLY A 60 -5.99 -6.77 -1.72
CA GLY A 60 -5.27 -7.67 -0.83
C GLY A 60 -6.19 -8.40 0.15
N ALA A 61 -7.08 -7.67 0.83
CA ALA A 61 -8.07 -8.24 1.74
C ALA A 61 -8.96 -9.28 1.04
N LYS A 62 -9.51 -8.95 -0.11
CA LYS A 62 -10.35 -9.86 -0.91
C LYS A 62 -9.60 -11.11 -1.39
N CYS A 63 -8.34 -10.97 -1.82
CA CYS A 63 -7.52 -12.11 -2.22
C CYS A 63 -7.29 -13.10 -1.08
N LEU A 64 -7.21 -12.61 0.16
CA LEU A 64 -7.04 -13.40 1.38
C LEU A 64 -8.37 -13.87 1.98
N GLY A 65 -9.51 -13.51 1.40
CA GLY A 65 -10.84 -13.90 1.88
C GLY A 65 -11.34 -13.09 3.08
N TYR A 66 -10.71 -11.96 3.41
CA TYR A 66 -11.19 -11.07 4.46
C TYR A 66 -12.30 -10.15 3.95
N THR A 67 -13.28 -9.89 4.81
CA THR A 67 -14.45 -9.05 4.49
C THR A 67 -14.60 -7.83 5.40
N ASP A 68 -13.76 -7.73 6.42
CA ASP A 68 -13.84 -6.75 7.51
C ASP A 68 -12.52 -5.97 7.72
N VAL A 69 -11.64 -5.98 6.71
CA VAL A 69 -10.38 -5.21 6.65
C VAL A 69 -10.20 -4.58 5.26
N GLY A 70 -9.19 -3.74 5.10
CA GLY A 70 -8.83 -3.09 3.82
C GLY A 70 -9.53 -1.75 3.60
N LYS A 71 -10.37 -1.30 4.54
CA LYS A 71 -11.09 -0.01 4.50
C LYS A 71 -11.12 0.64 5.86
N LEU A 72 -11.18 1.97 5.87
CA LEU A 72 -11.54 2.76 7.05
C LEU A 72 -13.04 3.01 7.04
N GLU A 73 -13.81 2.07 7.57
CA GLU A 73 -15.27 2.09 7.59
C GLU A 73 -15.80 1.58 8.93
N ALA A 74 -16.92 2.13 9.40
CA ALA A 74 -17.54 1.69 10.64
C ALA A 74 -17.93 0.20 10.56
N GLY A 75 -17.53 -0.59 11.55
CA GLY A 75 -17.73 -2.04 11.57
C GLY A 75 -16.56 -2.85 11.03
N TYR A 76 -15.59 -2.22 10.37
CA TYR A 76 -14.34 -2.86 9.97
C TYR A 76 -13.34 -2.91 11.12
N LYS A 77 -12.41 -3.85 11.07
CA LYS A 77 -11.28 -3.88 11.99
C LYS A 77 -10.39 -2.66 11.78
N ALA A 78 -9.86 -2.14 12.86
CA ALA A 78 -8.94 -1.02 12.84
C ALA A 78 -7.51 -1.49 12.46
N ASP A 79 -7.32 -1.84 11.19
CA ASP A 79 -6.02 -2.04 10.56
C ASP A 79 -5.65 -0.73 9.87
N ILE A 80 -4.81 0.08 10.52
CA ILE A 80 -4.56 1.48 10.15
C ILE A 80 -3.06 1.74 10.14
N THR A 81 -2.57 2.32 9.06
CA THR A 81 -1.19 2.80 8.94
C THR A 81 -1.19 4.32 8.82
N LEU A 82 -0.49 5.00 9.71
CA LEU A 82 -0.23 6.44 9.61
C LEU A 82 1.11 6.66 8.92
N VAL A 83 1.11 7.57 7.95
CA VAL A 83 2.27 7.88 7.11
C VAL A 83 2.68 9.33 7.34
N ASP A 84 3.93 9.56 7.73
CA ASP A 84 4.53 10.87 7.87
C ASP A 84 4.75 11.50 6.47
N ARG A 85 4.34 12.75 6.29
CA ARG A 85 4.41 13.49 5.02
C ARG A 85 5.33 14.71 5.07
N GLU A 86 6.23 14.78 6.04
CA GLU A 86 7.13 15.93 6.21
C GLU A 86 8.48 15.76 5.50
N GLY A 87 8.78 14.57 4.95
CA GLY A 87 9.97 14.31 4.15
C GLY A 87 10.02 15.13 2.85
N LEU A 88 11.24 15.46 2.39
CA LEU A 88 11.45 16.29 1.17
C LEU A 88 10.85 15.67 -0.09
N HIS A 89 10.77 14.35 -0.18
CA HIS A 89 10.20 13.62 -1.33
C HIS A 89 8.66 13.75 -1.43
N TRP A 90 8.00 14.31 -0.41
CA TRP A 90 6.57 14.64 -0.46
C TRP A 90 6.27 16.02 -1.05
N TYR A 91 7.29 16.79 -1.44
CA TYR A 91 7.09 18.12 -2.00
C TYR A 91 7.22 18.13 -3.52
N PRO A 92 6.40 18.94 -4.23
CA PRO A 92 5.32 19.78 -3.69
C PRO A 92 4.14 18.93 -3.18
N LYS A 93 3.50 19.34 -2.09
CA LYS A 93 2.34 18.64 -1.48
C LYS A 93 1.07 18.82 -2.32
N ASN A 94 1.03 18.17 -3.46
CA ASN A 94 -0.10 18.19 -4.40
C ASN A 94 -1.19 17.17 -4.00
N ASP A 95 -1.62 16.33 -4.94
CA ASP A 95 -2.60 15.28 -4.69
C ASP A 95 -2.05 14.17 -3.78
N THR A 96 -2.73 13.94 -2.65
CA THR A 96 -2.30 12.99 -1.62
C THR A 96 -2.23 11.55 -2.11
N LEU A 97 -3.20 11.10 -2.93
CA LEU A 97 -3.22 9.74 -3.43
C LEU A 97 -2.07 9.48 -4.40
N SER A 98 -1.79 10.45 -5.28
CA SER A 98 -0.64 10.38 -6.18
C SER A 98 0.68 10.36 -5.40
N LEU A 99 0.83 11.20 -4.38
CA LEU A 99 2.04 11.21 -3.54
C LEU A 99 2.20 9.89 -2.79
N LEU A 100 1.12 9.32 -2.26
CA LEU A 100 1.16 8.02 -1.59
C LEU A 100 1.62 6.91 -2.56
N ALA A 101 1.09 6.89 -3.79
CA ALA A 101 1.42 5.87 -4.77
C ALA A 101 2.83 6.03 -5.38
N TYR A 102 3.30 7.27 -5.58
CA TYR A 102 4.50 7.53 -6.36
C TYR A 102 5.71 8.06 -5.57
N SER A 103 5.49 8.59 -4.37
CA SER A 103 6.56 9.21 -3.55
C SER A 103 6.80 8.48 -2.23
N ALA A 104 5.76 7.97 -1.56
CA ALA A 104 5.89 7.31 -0.27
C ALA A 104 6.79 6.07 -0.31
N ASN A 105 7.39 5.74 0.82
CA ASN A 105 8.17 4.52 1.04
C ASN A 105 7.96 4.00 2.47
N SER A 106 8.45 2.81 2.80
CA SER A 106 8.24 2.19 4.11
C SER A 106 8.81 3.01 5.28
N MET A 107 9.84 3.83 5.05
CA MET A 107 10.43 4.68 6.08
C MET A 107 9.52 5.85 6.51
N ASP A 108 8.49 6.15 5.72
CA ASP A 108 7.49 7.17 6.05
C ASP A 108 6.41 6.64 7.01
N VAL A 109 6.34 5.33 7.25
CA VAL A 109 5.40 4.74 8.20
C VAL A 109 5.78 5.18 9.61
N ASP A 110 4.85 5.84 10.28
CA ASP A 110 5.03 6.37 11.63
C ASP A 110 4.38 5.46 12.69
N THR A 111 3.11 5.10 12.48
CA THR A 111 2.31 4.35 13.45
C THR A 111 1.48 3.30 12.73
N VAL A 112 1.38 2.09 13.31
CA VAL A 112 0.61 0.97 12.76
C VAL A 112 -0.28 0.37 13.83
N PHE A 113 -1.57 0.23 13.48
CA PHE A 113 -2.55 -0.53 14.24
C PHE A 113 -2.97 -1.77 13.46
N VAL A 114 -3.10 -2.89 14.16
CA VAL A 114 -3.69 -4.13 13.62
C VAL A 114 -4.79 -4.59 14.57
N ASN A 115 -5.99 -4.71 14.07
CA ASN A 115 -7.19 -5.04 14.85
C ASN A 115 -7.34 -4.16 16.10
N GLY A 116 -7.05 -2.85 15.94
CA GLY A 116 -7.09 -1.86 17.02
C GLY A 116 -5.92 -1.88 18.00
N LYS A 117 -4.99 -2.83 17.89
CA LYS A 117 -3.78 -2.89 18.72
C LYS A 117 -2.66 -2.13 18.03
N MET A 118 -2.07 -1.17 18.73
CA MET A 118 -0.90 -0.44 18.27
C MET A 118 0.33 -1.35 18.31
N LEU A 119 0.97 -1.57 17.15
CA LEU A 119 2.17 -2.40 17.01
C LEU A 119 3.44 -1.57 16.76
N LEU A 120 3.30 -0.40 16.13
CA LEU A 120 4.34 0.57 15.89
C LEU A 120 3.83 1.94 16.31
N HIS A 121 4.65 2.76 16.96
CA HIS A 121 4.34 4.14 17.34
C HIS A 121 5.59 5.01 17.27
N ASN A 122 5.52 6.13 16.55
CA ASN A 122 6.68 6.99 16.29
C ASN A 122 7.90 6.21 15.77
N LYS A 123 7.65 5.24 14.87
CA LYS A 123 8.68 4.33 14.29
C LYS A 123 9.32 3.37 15.28
N GLU A 124 8.82 3.22 16.50
CA GLU A 124 9.28 2.27 17.51
C GLU A 124 8.28 1.13 17.71
N PHE A 125 8.75 -0.10 17.77
CA PHE A 125 7.89 -1.25 18.03
C PHE A 125 7.39 -1.22 19.47
N THR A 126 6.08 -1.47 19.65
CA THR A 126 5.44 -1.51 20.98
C THR A 126 5.38 -2.92 21.55
N THR A 127 5.64 -3.94 20.75
CA THR A 127 5.44 -5.36 21.09
C THR A 127 6.64 -6.26 20.81
N LEU A 128 7.68 -5.71 20.18
CA LEU A 128 8.92 -6.42 19.88
C LEU A 128 10.09 -5.68 20.52
N ASP A 129 11.02 -6.44 21.10
CA ASP A 129 12.34 -5.96 21.48
C ASP A 129 13.27 -6.18 20.29
N VAL A 130 13.89 -5.11 19.80
CA VAL A 130 14.72 -5.10 18.58
C VAL A 130 16.20 -4.92 18.90
N GLU A 131 16.66 -5.36 20.09
CA GLU A 131 18.11 -5.41 20.43
C GLU A 131 18.87 -6.44 19.60
#